data_92e6a3a2e544bf57daf7cafeb24994dc
#
_entry.id   92e6a3a2e544bf57daf7cafeb24994dc
#
_cell.length_a   1.000
_cell.length_b   1.000
_cell.length_c   1.000
_cell.angle_alpha   90.00
_cell.angle_beta   90.00
_cell.angle_gamma   90.00
#
_symmetry.space_group_name_H-M   'P 1'
#
loop_
_entity.id
_entity.type
_entity.pdbx_description
1 polymer ?
#
loop_
_entity_poly.entity_id
_entity_poly.type
_entity_poly.pdbx_seq_one_letter_code
_entity_poly.pdbx_strand_id
1 'polypeptide(L)'
;EMCIRDSYNIMTIKSSQTLVTEALKEIKTISTEEAFDKFNKNECNLIDIRDVRELEREGRIENSNHIPRGMLEFWLDPESTYFKQGKLDLNKEMVLFCAGGMRSALAAKSLKDMGFKKVSHIDGGFGALKQSKFKIT
;
A
#
# COMPACT_ATOMS: atom_id res chain seq x y z
N GLU A 1 7.60 31.91 -15.00
CA GLU A 1 6.92 31.77 -14.99
C GLU A 1 6.25 31.69 -15.40
N MET A 2 6.65 31.61 -15.97
CA MET A 2 5.80 31.58 -16.32
C MET A 2 5.35 31.41 -16.63
N CYS A 3 5.68 31.34 -17.20
CA CYS A 3 4.95 31.28 -17.53
C CYS A 3 4.77 30.96 -17.65
N ILE A 4 5.11 30.75 -17.95
CA ILE A 4 4.58 30.62 -18.04
C ILE A 4 3.91 30.61 -17.61
N ARG A 5 3.74 30.60 -17.12
CA ARG A 5 2.96 30.58 -16.54
C ARG A 5 1.76 30.64 -16.73
N ASP A 6 0.72 30.94 -16.93
CA ASP A 6 -0.49 30.67 -17.12
C ASP A 6 -0.79 29.31 -17.59
N SER A 7 -0.60 28.87 -18.46
CA SER A 7 -0.22 27.58 -18.87
C SER A 7 0.92 27.05 -18.05
N TYR A 8 1.45 27.86 -17.21
CA TYR A 8 2.49 27.48 -16.28
C TYR A 8 2.05 26.59 -15.17
N ASN A 9 0.74 26.45 -14.97
CA ASN A 9 0.24 25.59 -13.90
C ASN A 9 0.67 24.16 -14.08
N ILE A 10 0.78 23.71 -15.32
CA ILE A 10 1.25 22.35 -15.60
C ILE A 10 2.67 22.13 -15.09
N MET A 11 3.50 23.18 -15.17
CA MET A 11 4.89 23.08 -14.78
C MET A 11 5.08 23.10 -13.27
N THR A 12 4.05 23.50 -12.53
CA THR A 12 4.09 23.51 -11.08
C THR A 12 3.48 22.27 -10.46
N ILE A 13 2.90 21.39 -11.27
CA ILE A 13 2.31 20.16 -10.79
C ILE A 13 3.42 19.13 -10.59
N LYS A 14 3.46 18.53 -9.41
CA LYS A 14 4.38 17.44 -9.15
C LYS A 14 3.94 16.21 -9.94
N SER A 15 4.90 15.50 -10.51
CA SER A 15 4.60 14.26 -11.19
C SER A 15 4.26 13.17 -10.18
N SER A 16 3.57 12.13 -10.64
CA SER A 16 3.30 10.98 -9.79
C SER A 16 4.61 10.32 -9.35
N GLN A 17 5.60 10.30 -10.24
CA GLN A 17 6.91 9.74 -9.91
C GLN A 17 7.58 10.51 -8.77
N THR A 18 7.45 11.84 -8.78
CA THR A 18 7.99 12.66 -7.70
C THR A 18 7.29 12.35 -6.38
N LEU A 19 5.96 12.21 -6.40
CA LEU A 19 5.22 11.86 -5.19
C LEU A 19 5.66 10.51 -4.64
N VAL A 20 5.87 9.53 -5.52
CA VAL A 20 6.35 8.21 -5.10
C VAL A 20 7.74 8.31 -4.49
N THR A 21 8.64 9.03 -5.15
CA THR A 21 10.01 9.20 -4.64
C THR A 21 10.02 9.86 -3.27
N GLU A 22 9.19 10.88 -3.08
CA GLU A 22 9.08 11.54 -1.78
C GLU A 22 8.51 10.61 -0.72
N ALA A 23 7.47 9.83 -1.09
CA ALA A 23 6.86 8.88 -0.17
C ALA A 23 7.86 7.82 0.28
N LEU A 24 8.65 7.30 -0.66
CA LEU A 24 9.64 6.27 -0.35
C LEU A 24 10.67 6.71 0.68
N LYS A 25 10.90 8.01 0.80
CA LYS A 25 11.83 8.53 1.80
C LYS A 25 11.24 8.56 3.20
N GLU A 26 9.92 8.52 3.32
CA GLU A 26 9.22 8.66 4.60
C GLU A 26 8.66 7.36 5.12
N ILE A 27 8.62 6.32 4.31
CA ILE A 27 8.01 5.05 4.68
C ILE A 27 9.05 3.94 4.71
N LYS A 28 8.67 2.82 5.32
CA LYS A 28 9.54 1.66 5.38
C LYS A 28 9.22 0.73 4.21
N THR A 29 10.24 0.35 3.48
CA THR A 29 10.13 -0.63 2.39
C THR A 29 10.78 -1.92 2.86
N ILE A 30 10.05 -3.04 2.76
CA ILE A 30 10.57 -4.34 3.20
C ILE A 30 10.61 -5.30 2.02
N SER A 31 11.46 -6.33 2.16
CA SER A 31 11.57 -7.37 1.15
C SER A 31 10.41 -8.36 1.27
N THR A 32 10.22 -9.17 0.24
CA THR A 32 9.24 -10.25 0.30
C THR A 32 9.58 -11.25 1.40
N GLU A 33 10.86 -11.45 1.66
CA GLU A 33 11.31 -12.38 2.70
C GLU A 33 10.94 -11.87 4.10
N GLU A 34 11.19 -10.60 4.35
CA GLU A 34 10.82 -10.01 5.63
C GLU A 34 9.31 -10.01 5.81
N ALA A 35 8.57 -9.73 4.73
CA ALA A 35 7.11 -9.76 4.76
C ALA A 35 6.60 -11.16 5.07
N PHE A 36 7.23 -12.19 4.46
CA PHE A 36 6.84 -13.57 4.66
C PHE A 36 7.01 -13.98 6.13
N ASP A 37 8.15 -13.60 6.72
CA ASP A 37 8.40 -13.90 8.13
C ASP A 37 7.36 -13.27 9.06
N LYS A 38 7.05 -11.99 8.82
CA LYS A 38 6.03 -11.29 9.62
C LYS A 38 4.66 -11.93 9.44
N PHE A 39 4.33 -12.30 8.22
CA PHE A 39 3.05 -12.91 7.90
C PHE A 39 2.89 -14.27 8.59
N ASN A 40 3.92 -15.10 8.53
CA ASN A 40 3.90 -16.42 9.15
C ASN A 40 3.81 -16.35 10.68
N LYS A 41 4.42 -15.34 11.28
CA LYS A 41 4.38 -15.15 12.73
C LYS A 41 3.13 -14.41 13.17
N ASN A 42 2.25 -14.08 12.24
CA ASN A 42 1.02 -13.33 12.50
C ASN A 42 1.32 -11.98 13.18
N GLU A 43 2.37 -11.32 12.73
CA GLU A 43 2.82 -10.05 13.29
C GLU A 43 2.35 -8.84 12.48
N CYS A 44 1.65 -9.08 11.38
CA CYS A 44 1.24 -7.98 10.51
C CYS A 44 -0.13 -8.25 9.89
N ASN A 45 -0.71 -7.17 9.39
CA ASN A 45 -1.86 -7.24 8.51
C ASN A 45 -1.30 -7.11 7.09
N LEU A 46 -1.43 -8.15 6.29
CA LEU A 46 -0.97 -8.12 4.90
C LEU A 46 -2.12 -7.62 4.03
N ILE A 47 -1.93 -6.47 3.40
CA ILE A 47 -3.01 -5.77 2.70
C ILE A 47 -2.68 -5.56 1.24
N ASP A 48 -3.53 -6.14 0.38
CA ASP A 48 -3.47 -5.98 -1.06
C ASP A 48 -4.35 -4.79 -1.44
N ILE A 49 -3.76 -3.75 -2.01
CA ILE A 49 -4.52 -2.54 -2.35
C ILE A 49 -4.82 -2.42 -3.85
N ARG A 50 -4.62 -3.50 -4.61
CA ARG A 50 -4.88 -3.50 -6.03
C ARG A 50 -6.38 -3.42 -6.31
N ASP A 51 -6.72 -3.11 -7.55
CA ASP A 51 -8.09 -3.18 -8.03
C ASP A 51 -8.54 -4.65 -8.04
N VAL A 52 -9.81 -4.90 -7.72
CA VAL A 52 -10.32 -6.28 -7.64
C VAL A 52 -10.13 -7.03 -8.97
N ARG A 53 -10.15 -6.32 -10.10
CA ARG A 53 -9.95 -6.97 -11.41
C ARG A 53 -8.54 -7.52 -11.56
N GLU A 54 -7.56 -6.90 -10.90
CA GLU A 54 -6.21 -7.44 -10.91
C GLU A 54 -6.12 -8.75 -10.13
N LEU A 55 -6.86 -8.86 -9.02
CA LEU A 55 -6.92 -10.10 -8.25
C LEU A 55 -7.59 -11.21 -9.08
N GLU A 56 -8.66 -10.88 -9.79
CA GLU A 56 -9.37 -11.85 -10.62
C GLU A 56 -8.52 -12.35 -11.78
N ARG A 57 -7.73 -11.46 -12.36
CA ARG A 57 -6.92 -11.78 -13.52
C ARG A 57 -5.61 -12.49 -13.17
N GLU A 58 -4.98 -12.09 -12.08
CA GLU A 58 -3.63 -12.55 -11.75
C GLU A 58 -3.52 -13.36 -10.49
N GLY A 59 -4.63 -13.52 -9.77
CA GLY A 59 -4.62 -14.24 -8.50
C GLY A 59 -4.32 -13.33 -7.32
N ARG A 60 -4.32 -13.92 -6.16
CA ARG A 60 -4.11 -13.17 -4.91
C ARG A 60 -3.22 -13.96 -3.96
N ILE A 61 -2.67 -13.28 -2.97
CA ILE A 61 -1.90 -13.94 -1.91
C ILE A 61 -2.89 -14.58 -0.94
N GLU A 62 -2.73 -15.86 -0.70
CA GLU A 62 -3.62 -16.59 0.21
C GLU A 62 -3.60 -15.95 1.59
N ASN A 63 -4.80 -15.72 2.14
CA ASN A 63 -5.02 -15.13 3.46
C ASN A 63 -4.59 -13.67 3.58
N SER A 64 -4.35 -12.98 2.47
CA SER A 64 -4.16 -11.55 2.52
C SER A 64 -5.52 -10.85 2.59
N ASN A 65 -5.49 -9.62 3.08
CA ASN A 65 -6.69 -8.78 3.13
C ASN A 65 -6.73 -7.89 1.91
N HIS A 66 -7.88 -7.81 1.25
CA HIS A 66 -8.03 -6.92 0.10
C HIS A 66 -8.74 -5.65 0.51
N ILE A 67 -8.05 -4.53 0.41
CA ILE A 67 -8.63 -3.21 0.63
C ILE A 67 -8.22 -2.36 -0.55
N PRO A 68 -9.16 -2.06 -1.49
CA PRO A 68 -8.81 -1.25 -2.66
C PRO A 68 -8.24 0.10 -2.24
N ARG A 69 -7.27 0.59 -3.00
CA ARG A 69 -6.60 1.85 -2.66
C ARG A 69 -7.58 2.98 -2.34
N GLY A 70 -8.68 3.06 -3.08
CA GLY A 70 -9.65 4.14 -2.90
C GLY A 70 -10.43 4.07 -1.59
N MET A 71 -10.43 2.94 -0.91
CA MET A 71 -11.16 2.77 0.34
C MET A 71 -10.24 2.58 1.54
N LEU A 72 -8.94 2.58 1.33
CA LEU A 72 -7.99 2.23 2.39
C LEU A 72 -8.17 3.08 3.65
N GLU A 73 -8.12 4.39 3.50
CA GLU A 73 -8.21 5.29 4.65
C GLU A 73 -9.56 5.16 5.35
N PHE A 74 -10.62 4.97 4.57
CA PHE A 74 -11.97 4.89 5.11
C PHE A 74 -12.21 3.58 5.87
N TRP A 75 -11.69 2.48 5.35
CA TRP A 75 -11.89 1.17 5.99
C TRP A 75 -11.02 0.99 7.23
N LEU A 76 -9.96 1.77 7.36
CA LEU A 76 -9.05 1.69 8.50
C LEU A 76 -9.30 2.77 9.56
N ASP A 77 -10.21 3.70 9.30
CA ASP A 77 -10.53 4.78 10.23
C ASP A 77 -11.71 4.35 11.12
N PRO A 78 -11.46 4.12 12.44
CA PRO A 78 -12.54 3.67 13.33
C PRO A 78 -13.72 4.66 13.43
N GLU A 79 -13.51 5.92 13.08
CA GLU A 79 -14.57 6.93 13.13
C GLU A 79 -15.32 7.04 11.81
N SER A 80 -14.87 6.35 10.78
CA SER A 80 -15.55 6.35 9.49
C SER A 80 -16.74 5.40 9.52
N THR A 81 -17.83 5.75 8.80
CA THR A 81 -18.96 4.85 8.65
C THR A 81 -18.61 3.60 7.86
N TYR A 82 -17.47 3.61 7.18
CA TYR A 82 -17.01 2.48 6.36
C TYR A 82 -15.99 1.60 7.07
N PHE A 83 -15.76 1.82 8.37
CA PHE A 83 -14.78 1.05 9.12
C PHE A 83 -15.07 -0.45 9.08
N LYS A 84 -14.06 -1.25 8.78
CA LYS A 84 -14.19 -2.71 8.68
C LYS A 84 -13.65 -3.37 9.95
N GLN A 85 -14.54 -3.57 10.91
CA GLN A 85 -14.16 -4.21 12.17
C GLN A 85 -13.93 -5.71 12.01
N GLY A 86 -13.10 -6.24 12.88
CA GLY A 86 -12.98 -7.69 13.07
C GLY A 86 -12.07 -8.42 12.10
N LYS A 87 -11.60 -7.78 11.05
CA LYS A 87 -10.71 -8.42 10.08
C LYS A 87 -9.25 -8.03 10.26
N LEU A 88 -9.00 -6.88 10.82
CA LEU A 88 -7.66 -6.35 10.98
C LEU A 88 -7.41 -5.97 12.42
N ASP A 89 -6.17 -6.19 12.86
CA ASP A 89 -5.74 -5.75 14.17
C ASP A 89 -4.97 -4.45 14.00
N LEU A 90 -5.58 -3.33 14.38
CA LEU A 90 -4.96 -2.02 14.17
C LEU A 90 -3.68 -1.82 14.97
N ASN A 91 -3.40 -2.71 15.92
CA ASN A 91 -2.17 -2.65 16.71
C ASN A 91 -1.00 -3.36 16.03
N LYS A 92 -1.26 -4.13 14.98
CA LYS A 92 -0.21 -4.81 14.23
C LYS A 92 0.25 -3.96 13.07
N GLU A 93 1.45 -4.25 12.59
CA GLU A 93 2.00 -3.53 11.45
C GLU A 93 1.10 -3.68 10.22
N MET A 94 0.90 -2.59 9.50
CA MET A 94 0.20 -2.60 8.20
C MET A 94 1.25 -2.79 7.12
N VAL A 95 1.20 -3.93 6.43
CA VAL A 95 2.12 -4.24 5.35
C VAL A 95 1.33 -4.21 4.05
N LEU A 96 1.57 -3.19 3.23
CA LEU A 96 0.81 -2.93 2.03
C LEU A 96 1.56 -3.40 0.79
N PHE A 97 0.82 -3.84 -0.23
CA PHE A 97 1.42 -4.09 -1.53
C PHE A 97 0.43 -3.79 -2.65
N CYS A 98 0.98 -3.44 -3.81
CA CYS A 98 0.23 -3.28 -5.04
C CYS A 98 0.90 -4.14 -6.11
N ALA A 99 0.73 -3.82 -7.38
CA ALA A 99 1.33 -4.64 -8.44
C ALA A 99 2.86 -4.50 -8.47
N GLY A 100 3.38 -3.28 -8.38
CA GLY A 100 4.83 -3.04 -8.52
C GLY A 100 5.47 -2.20 -7.43
N GLY A 101 4.69 -1.55 -6.59
CA GLY A 101 5.22 -0.79 -5.46
C GLY A 101 4.96 0.70 -5.46
N MET A 102 4.40 1.27 -6.54
CA MET A 102 4.18 2.72 -6.59
C MET A 102 2.93 3.14 -5.81
N ARG A 103 1.80 2.48 -6.07
CA ARG A 103 0.56 2.79 -5.37
C ARG A 103 0.70 2.53 -3.87
N SER A 104 1.41 1.45 -3.51
CA SER A 104 1.58 1.11 -2.10
C SER A 104 2.50 2.09 -1.38
N ALA A 105 3.46 2.70 -2.08
CA ALA A 105 4.29 3.74 -1.48
C ALA A 105 3.42 4.93 -1.07
N LEU A 106 2.55 5.38 -1.97
CA LEU A 106 1.65 6.50 -1.67
C LEU A 106 0.65 6.13 -0.57
N ALA A 107 0.15 4.90 -0.61
CA ALA A 107 -0.80 4.43 0.39
C ALA A 107 -0.16 4.35 1.78
N ALA A 108 1.07 3.84 1.86
CA ALA A 108 1.78 3.75 3.14
C ALA A 108 2.01 5.14 3.73
N LYS A 109 2.36 6.10 2.90
CA LYS A 109 2.53 7.47 3.36
C LYS A 109 1.22 8.03 3.90
N SER A 110 0.11 7.76 3.22
CA SER A 110 -1.19 8.21 3.68
C SER A 110 -1.54 7.64 5.05
N LEU A 111 -1.30 6.36 5.27
CA LEU A 111 -1.56 5.76 6.58
C LEU A 111 -0.65 6.34 7.64
N LYS A 112 0.60 6.62 7.30
CA LYS A 112 1.51 7.25 8.24
C LYS A 112 1.01 8.64 8.62
N ASP A 113 0.51 9.39 7.65
CA ASP A 113 -0.05 10.72 7.89
C ASP A 113 -1.30 10.64 8.78
N MET A 114 -2.04 9.53 8.73
CA MET A 114 -3.18 9.31 9.61
C MET A 114 -2.78 9.01 11.06
N GLY A 115 -1.49 8.67 11.27
CA GLY A 115 -0.99 8.37 12.60
C GLY A 115 -0.64 6.91 12.86
N PHE A 116 -0.77 6.04 11.87
CA PHE A 116 -0.31 4.67 12.00
C PHE A 116 1.21 4.67 12.11
N LYS A 117 1.74 4.10 13.17
CA LYS A 117 3.18 4.13 13.43
C LYS A 117 3.93 2.98 12.77
N LYS A 118 3.26 1.84 12.60
CA LYS A 118 3.87 0.65 12.03
C LYS A 118 3.27 0.39 10.66
N VAL A 119 3.87 1.00 9.65
CA VAL A 119 3.43 0.86 8.26
C VAL A 119 4.63 0.60 7.39
N SER A 120 4.50 -0.38 6.51
CA SER A 120 5.53 -0.65 5.51
C SER A 120 4.85 -1.09 4.22
N HIS A 121 5.63 -1.12 3.14
CA HIS A 121 5.14 -1.70 1.90
C HIS A 121 6.21 -2.62 1.32
N ILE A 122 5.78 -3.52 0.44
CA ILE A 122 6.64 -4.57 -0.07
C ILE A 122 7.30 -4.13 -1.36
N ASP A 123 8.63 -4.21 -1.40
CA ASP A 123 9.41 -3.90 -2.58
C ASP A 123 9.03 -4.85 -3.72
N GLY A 124 8.73 -4.27 -4.88
CA GLY A 124 8.35 -5.05 -6.06
C GLY A 124 6.91 -5.54 -6.09
N GLY A 125 6.16 -5.37 -5.00
CA GLY A 125 4.74 -5.68 -4.95
C GLY A 125 4.39 -7.11 -5.32
N PHE A 126 3.21 -7.29 -5.91
CA PHE A 126 2.70 -8.61 -6.27
C PHE A 126 3.63 -9.33 -7.26
N GLY A 127 4.26 -8.58 -8.17
CA GLY A 127 5.21 -9.18 -9.10
C GLY A 127 6.34 -9.90 -8.39
N ALA A 128 6.87 -9.29 -7.31
CA ALA A 128 7.91 -9.93 -6.50
C ALA A 128 7.33 -11.06 -5.64
N LEU A 129 6.12 -10.86 -5.11
CA LEU A 129 5.48 -11.87 -4.28
C LEU A 129 5.22 -13.18 -5.03
N LYS A 130 4.92 -13.09 -6.33
CA LYS A 130 4.72 -14.29 -7.15
C LYS A 130 5.98 -15.15 -7.23
N GLN A 131 7.15 -14.54 -7.07
CA GLN A 131 8.42 -15.23 -7.12
C GLN A 131 8.90 -15.68 -5.74
N SER A 132 8.10 -15.42 -4.72
CA SER A 132 8.47 -15.66 -3.32
C SER A 132 7.82 -16.93 -2.78
N LYS A 133 7.95 -17.12 -1.47
CA LYS A 133 7.36 -18.28 -0.78
C LYS A 133 5.87 -18.13 -0.51
N PHE A 134 5.30 -16.95 -0.77
CA PHE A 134 3.86 -16.75 -0.57
C PHE A 134 3.06 -17.62 -1.52
N LYS A 135 1.93 -18.12 -1.02
CA LYS A 135 1.05 -18.96 -1.83
C LYS A 135 0.04 -18.09 -2.58
N ILE A 136 -0.09 -18.37 -3.87
CA ILE A 136 -1.03 -17.67 -4.75
C ILE A 136 -2.29 -18.52 -4.90
N THR A 137 -3.45 -17.90 -4.80
CA THR A 137 -4.74 -18.57 -5.01
C THR A 137 -5.58 -17.93 -6.09
#